data_cff3a7dac2225f92c7db77c15d73efe2
#
_entry.id   cff3a7dac2225f92c7db77c15d73efe2
#
_cell.length_a   1.000
_cell.length_b   1.000
_cell.length_c   1.000
_cell.angle_alpha   90.00
_cell.angle_beta   90.00
_cell.angle_gamma   90.00
#
_symmetry.space_group_name_H-M   'P 1'
#
loop_
_entity.id
_entity.type
_entity.pdbx_description
1 polymer ?
#
loop_
_entity_poly.entity_id
_entity_poly.type
_entity_poly.pdbx_seq_one_letter_code
_entity_poly.pdbx_strand_id
1 'polypeptide(L)'
;APWKLILGRESDNPPHHVDCVDVAPEIAILRSEVIEIPMIGEDDYGMKELSVEWECWKRDGTNLVKKGGGVLARFKPRILSGSSTFLFDPGDKALNLPESTVVNVYAVAKDYYRTDRKERSLPVRIHILSPEEHAQLIQQNLESKMAELDDLVRRQENLLDATQETQEMDPQEQSKDQTTKKIGRQEQEQKSIADKLKQLSEEIKELTMEALKNKEMDPTD
;
A
#
# COMPACT_ATOMS: atom_id res chain seq x y z
N ALA A 1 41.68 -49.69 -5.58
CA ALA A 1 40.56 -49.47 -4.67
C ALA A 1 39.31 -49.15 -5.50
N PRO A 2 38.16 -49.78 -5.23
CA PRO A 2 36.94 -49.50 -5.98
C PRO A 2 36.45 -48.07 -5.65
N TRP A 3 36.13 -47.32 -6.68
CA TRP A 3 35.51 -46.00 -6.55
C TRP A 3 34.09 -46.15 -6.00
N LYS A 4 33.81 -45.50 -4.88
CA LYS A 4 32.48 -45.49 -4.29
C LYS A 4 31.82 -44.15 -4.68
N LEU A 5 30.91 -44.22 -5.64
CA LEU A 5 30.08 -43.07 -6.01
C LEU A 5 28.97 -42.95 -4.96
N ILE A 6 28.98 -41.88 -4.18
CA ILE A 6 27.89 -41.55 -3.27
C ILE A 6 26.99 -40.53 -4.02
N LEU A 7 25.85 -41.01 -4.48
CA LEU A 7 24.79 -40.13 -5.03
C LEU A 7 23.99 -39.62 -3.87
N GLY A 8 24.24 -38.36 -3.49
CA GLY A 8 23.33 -37.61 -2.62
C GLY A 8 22.10 -37.15 -3.43
N ARG A 9 20.92 -37.48 -2.97
CA ARG A 9 19.66 -36.90 -3.51
C ARG A 9 19.32 -35.70 -2.66
N GLU A 10 19.49 -34.50 -3.20
CA GLU A 10 18.90 -33.31 -2.62
C GLU A 10 17.40 -33.34 -2.90
N SER A 11 16.60 -32.99 -1.89
CA SER A 11 15.18 -32.91 -2.05
C SER A 11 14.84 -31.53 -2.66
N ASP A 12 14.22 -31.56 -3.79
CA ASP A 12 13.66 -30.39 -4.45
C ASP A 12 12.43 -29.89 -3.67
N ASN A 13 12.43 -28.64 -3.27
CA ASN A 13 11.34 -27.99 -2.52
C ASN A 13 10.34 -27.35 -3.49
N PRO A 14 9.07 -27.08 -3.05
CA PRO A 14 8.16 -26.26 -3.85
C PRO A 14 8.70 -24.84 -4.00
N PRO A 15 8.23 -24.08 -5.01
CA PRO A 15 8.55 -22.67 -5.11
C PRO A 15 8.38 -21.95 -3.78
N HIS A 16 9.29 -21.07 -3.47
CA HIS A 16 9.27 -20.29 -2.24
C HIS A 16 9.34 -18.80 -2.59
N HIS A 17 9.15 -17.92 -1.60
CA HIS A 17 9.20 -16.47 -1.78
C HIS A 17 8.35 -16.01 -2.99
N VAL A 18 7.10 -16.47 -3.02
CA VAL A 18 6.10 -16.03 -4.01
C VAL A 18 5.35 -14.85 -3.42
N ASP A 19 5.44 -13.67 -4.05
CA ASP A 19 4.85 -12.46 -3.48
C ASP A 19 4.41 -11.46 -4.55
N CYS A 20 3.48 -10.57 -4.12
CA CYS A 20 3.16 -9.32 -4.81
C CYS A 20 3.98 -8.21 -4.13
N VAL A 21 4.94 -7.64 -4.83
CA VAL A 21 5.89 -6.68 -4.25
C VAL A 21 5.52 -5.24 -4.57
N ASP A 22 6.01 -4.31 -3.73
CA ASP A 22 5.79 -2.87 -3.91
C ASP A 22 4.31 -2.45 -4.02
N VAL A 23 3.42 -3.22 -3.40
CA VAL A 23 1.98 -2.98 -3.40
C VAL A 23 1.46 -3.08 -1.97
N ALA A 24 0.59 -2.15 -1.57
CA ALA A 24 -0.06 -2.24 -0.27
C ALA A 24 -0.94 -3.50 -0.20
N PRO A 25 -1.02 -4.17 0.96
CA PRO A 25 -1.82 -5.40 1.11
C PRO A 25 -3.32 -5.16 0.94
N GLU A 26 -3.76 -3.92 1.06
CA GLU A 26 -5.16 -3.49 0.88
C GLU A 26 -5.20 -2.16 0.13
N ILE A 27 -5.98 -2.09 -0.95
CA ILE A 27 -6.06 -0.93 -1.85
C ILE A 27 -7.54 -0.69 -2.18
N ALA A 28 -7.93 0.57 -2.26
CA ALA A 28 -9.25 0.99 -2.74
C ALA A 28 -9.08 1.74 -4.06
N ILE A 29 -9.85 1.36 -5.07
CA ILE A 29 -9.78 1.96 -6.40
C ILE A 29 -11.18 2.15 -6.99
N LEU A 30 -11.30 3.08 -7.92
CA LEU A 30 -12.46 3.16 -8.81
C LEU A 30 -12.39 2.08 -9.90
N ARG A 31 -13.54 1.69 -10.42
CA ARG A 31 -13.61 0.72 -11.53
C ARG A 31 -12.88 1.19 -12.80
N SER A 32 -12.70 2.49 -12.98
CA SER A 32 -12.00 3.09 -14.12
C SER A 32 -10.48 3.15 -13.95
N GLU A 33 -9.96 2.78 -12.80
CA GLU A 33 -8.53 2.83 -12.53
C GLU A 33 -7.84 1.53 -12.94
N VAL A 34 -6.60 1.67 -13.39
CA VAL A 34 -5.71 0.55 -13.72
C VAL A 34 -4.54 0.58 -12.75
N ILE A 35 -4.25 -0.53 -12.11
CA ILE A 35 -3.11 -0.66 -11.20
C ILE A 35 -2.15 -1.74 -11.68
N GLU A 36 -0.86 -1.50 -11.44
CA GLU A 36 0.20 -2.46 -11.69
C GLU A 36 0.50 -3.22 -10.41
N ILE A 37 0.54 -4.55 -10.52
CA ILE A 37 0.86 -5.45 -9.40
C ILE A 37 2.09 -6.25 -9.80
N PRO A 38 3.30 -5.81 -9.40
CA PRO A 38 4.51 -6.56 -9.64
C PRO A 38 4.50 -7.84 -8.80
N MET A 39 4.87 -8.95 -9.41
CA MET A 39 4.88 -10.28 -8.81
C MET A 39 6.24 -10.93 -8.98
N ILE A 40 6.69 -11.62 -7.96
CA ILE A 40 7.95 -12.38 -7.96
C ILE A 40 7.70 -13.81 -7.53
N GLY A 41 8.64 -14.68 -7.88
CA GLY A 41 8.71 -16.05 -7.39
C GLY A 41 10.13 -16.57 -7.47
N GLU A 42 10.49 -17.47 -6.56
CA GLU A 42 11.78 -18.12 -6.48
C GLU A 42 11.62 -19.62 -6.29
N ASP A 43 12.58 -20.36 -6.77
CA ASP A 43 12.65 -21.82 -6.68
C ASP A 43 14.10 -22.29 -6.63
N ASP A 44 14.40 -23.35 -5.88
CA ASP A 44 15.76 -23.84 -5.65
C ASP A 44 16.35 -24.60 -6.86
N TYR A 45 15.51 -25.13 -7.76
CA TYR A 45 15.96 -25.88 -8.97
C TYR A 45 15.53 -25.22 -10.29
N GLY A 46 14.49 -24.43 -10.28
CA GLY A 46 14.06 -23.65 -11.43
C GLY A 46 12.57 -23.44 -11.55
N MET A 47 12.20 -22.17 -11.61
CA MET A 47 10.84 -21.74 -11.89
C MET A 47 10.42 -22.10 -13.31
N LYS A 48 9.22 -22.64 -13.45
CA LYS A 48 8.60 -22.95 -14.74
C LYS A 48 7.66 -21.82 -15.20
N GLU A 49 6.84 -21.33 -14.29
CA GLU A 49 5.76 -20.39 -14.62
C GLU A 49 5.46 -19.49 -13.43
N LEU A 50 5.26 -18.21 -13.70
CA LEU A 50 4.64 -17.26 -12.80
C LEU A 50 3.28 -16.88 -13.39
N SER A 51 2.23 -16.97 -12.58
CA SER A 51 0.86 -16.73 -12.97
C SER A 51 0.15 -15.91 -11.91
N VAL A 52 -0.98 -15.32 -12.27
CA VAL A 52 -1.90 -14.65 -11.37
C VAL A 52 -3.14 -15.51 -11.17
N GLU A 53 -3.64 -15.58 -9.95
CA GLU A 53 -4.99 -16.04 -9.62
C GLU A 53 -5.72 -14.90 -8.90
N TRP A 54 -7.00 -14.74 -9.15
CA TRP A 54 -7.81 -13.75 -8.48
C TRP A 54 -9.24 -14.24 -8.22
N GLU A 55 -9.84 -13.73 -7.15
CA GLU A 55 -11.18 -14.05 -6.69
C GLU A 55 -11.92 -12.76 -6.34
N CYS A 56 -13.02 -12.48 -7.03
CA CYS A 56 -13.89 -11.34 -6.78
C CYS A 56 -15.06 -11.78 -5.89
N TRP A 57 -15.22 -11.13 -4.78
CA TRP A 57 -16.25 -11.39 -3.78
C TRP A 57 -17.18 -10.18 -3.63
N LYS A 58 -18.43 -10.42 -3.24
CA LYS A 58 -19.24 -9.31 -2.72
C LYS A 58 -18.57 -8.71 -1.48
N ARG A 59 -18.80 -7.44 -1.22
CA ARG A 59 -18.19 -6.70 -0.12
C ARG A 59 -18.41 -7.34 1.25
N ASP A 60 -19.54 -8.02 1.45
CA ASP A 60 -19.85 -8.78 2.66
C ASP A 60 -19.05 -10.08 2.80
N GLY A 61 -18.24 -10.44 1.82
CA GLY A 61 -17.43 -11.65 1.79
C GLY A 61 -18.23 -12.96 1.65
N THR A 62 -19.54 -12.89 1.47
CA THR A 62 -20.40 -14.08 1.51
C THR A 62 -20.49 -14.81 0.18
N ASN A 63 -20.38 -14.09 -0.94
CA ASN A 63 -20.62 -14.66 -2.27
C ASN A 63 -19.45 -14.39 -3.22
N LEU A 64 -18.90 -15.46 -3.78
CA LEU A 64 -17.94 -15.38 -4.88
C LEU A 64 -18.69 -14.93 -6.14
N VAL A 65 -18.32 -13.78 -6.70
CA VAL A 65 -18.91 -13.20 -7.90
C VAL A 65 -18.24 -13.78 -9.14
N LYS A 66 -16.92 -13.76 -9.17
CA LYS A 66 -16.11 -14.22 -10.30
C LYS A 66 -14.72 -14.63 -9.81
N LYS A 67 -14.08 -15.52 -10.54
CA LYS A 67 -12.68 -15.87 -10.33
C LYS A 67 -11.99 -16.08 -11.66
N GLY A 68 -10.69 -15.93 -11.68
CA GLY A 68 -9.90 -16.15 -12.88
C GLY A 68 -8.42 -16.16 -12.59
N GLY A 69 -7.65 -16.14 -13.64
CA GLY A 69 -6.21 -16.12 -13.57
C GLY A 69 -5.61 -16.29 -14.96
N GLY A 70 -4.30 -16.17 -15.03
CA GLY A 70 -3.58 -16.30 -16.28
C GLY A 70 -2.09 -16.41 -16.06
N VAL A 71 -1.40 -16.96 -17.04
CA VAL A 71 0.06 -17.05 -17.06
C VAL A 71 0.62 -15.68 -17.40
N LEU A 72 1.48 -15.15 -16.55
CA LEU A 72 2.17 -13.88 -16.75
C LEU A 72 3.52 -14.09 -17.44
N ALA A 73 4.27 -15.10 -17.00
CA ALA A 73 5.59 -15.41 -17.55
C ALA A 73 5.87 -16.90 -17.51
N ARG A 74 6.65 -17.37 -18.50
CA ARG A 74 7.23 -18.73 -18.56
C ARG A 74 8.73 -18.62 -18.62
N PHE A 75 9.40 -19.43 -17.83
CA PHE A 75 10.85 -19.40 -17.68
C PHE A 75 11.47 -20.66 -18.28
N LYS A 76 12.73 -20.55 -18.69
CA LYS A 76 13.52 -21.71 -19.11
C LYS A 76 13.97 -22.50 -17.88
N PRO A 77 14.26 -23.81 -18.03
CA PRO A 77 14.84 -24.60 -16.95
C PRO A 77 16.06 -23.92 -16.33
N ARG A 78 16.22 -24.05 -15.00
CA ARG A 78 17.30 -23.47 -14.19
C ARG A 78 17.25 -21.95 -13.98
N ILE A 79 16.18 -21.29 -14.33
CA ILE A 79 15.93 -19.93 -13.88
C ILE A 79 15.35 -20.02 -12.47
N LEU A 80 16.14 -19.60 -11.47
CA LEU A 80 15.78 -19.76 -10.05
C LEU A 80 14.83 -18.68 -9.54
N SER A 81 14.82 -17.53 -10.17
CA SER A 81 13.88 -16.44 -9.82
C SER A 81 13.30 -15.80 -11.06
N GLY A 82 12.09 -15.27 -10.93
CA GLY A 82 11.42 -14.56 -12.01
C GLY A 82 10.43 -13.55 -11.50
N SER A 83 10.21 -12.53 -12.29
CA SER A 83 9.25 -11.48 -12.00
C SER A 83 8.39 -11.18 -13.23
N SER A 84 7.21 -10.64 -12.98
CA SER A 84 6.30 -10.13 -14.01
C SER A 84 5.32 -9.16 -13.36
N THR A 85 4.69 -8.30 -14.17
CA THR A 85 3.69 -7.37 -13.67
C THR A 85 2.31 -7.77 -14.19
N PHE A 86 1.34 -7.83 -13.30
CA PHE A 86 -0.06 -7.98 -13.65
C PHE A 86 -0.71 -6.60 -13.71
N LEU A 87 -1.27 -6.25 -14.87
CA LEU A 87 -2.11 -5.07 -15.04
C LEU A 87 -3.54 -5.42 -14.63
N PHE A 88 -3.97 -4.90 -13.51
CA PHE A 88 -5.33 -5.09 -13.02
C PHE A 88 -6.20 -3.92 -13.46
N ASP A 89 -7.10 -4.19 -14.40
CA ASP A 89 -8.10 -3.26 -14.94
C ASP A 89 -9.49 -3.85 -14.70
N PRO A 90 -10.21 -3.43 -13.65
CA PRO A 90 -11.53 -3.97 -13.34
C PRO A 90 -12.58 -3.64 -14.41
N GLY A 91 -12.36 -2.57 -15.18
CA GLY A 91 -13.23 -2.13 -16.28
C GLY A 91 -13.01 -2.87 -17.60
N ASP A 92 -11.89 -3.57 -17.77
CA ASP A 92 -11.59 -4.33 -18.98
C ASP A 92 -12.71 -5.35 -19.28
N LYS A 93 -13.02 -5.53 -20.56
CA LYS A 93 -14.08 -6.45 -21.02
C LYS A 93 -13.86 -7.90 -20.59
N ALA A 94 -12.61 -8.33 -20.45
CA ALA A 94 -12.26 -9.68 -20.02
C ALA A 94 -12.48 -9.86 -18.51
N LEU A 95 -12.10 -8.90 -17.71
CA LEU A 95 -12.33 -8.88 -16.26
C LEU A 95 -13.78 -8.51 -15.97
N ASN A 96 -14.24 -7.36 -16.43
CA ASN A 96 -15.60 -6.83 -16.26
C ASN A 96 -16.13 -7.05 -14.84
N LEU A 97 -15.41 -6.52 -13.85
CA LEU A 97 -15.73 -6.68 -12.45
C LEU A 97 -16.73 -5.61 -12.01
N PRO A 98 -17.73 -5.95 -11.18
CA PRO A 98 -18.69 -4.98 -10.69
C PRO A 98 -18.10 -4.10 -9.61
N GLU A 99 -18.67 -2.92 -9.44
CA GLU A 99 -18.42 -2.00 -8.31
C GLU A 99 -18.92 -2.60 -6.99
N SER A 100 -18.49 -2.01 -5.87
CA SER A 100 -18.83 -2.46 -4.51
C SER A 100 -18.46 -3.92 -4.25
N THR A 101 -17.32 -4.34 -4.80
CA THR A 101 -16.75 -5.69 -4.62
C THR A 101 -15.32 -5.67 -4.10
N VAL A 102 -14.87 -6.82 -3.62
CA VAL A 102 -13.49 -7.03 -3.15
C VAL A 102 -12.83 -8.12 -3.98
N VAL A 103 -11.65 -7.83 -4.49
CA VAL A 103 -10.86 -8.79 -5.28
C VAL A 103 -9.60 -9.16 -4.51
N ASN A 104 -9.42 -10.44 -4.26
CA ASN A 104 -8.18 -10.98 -3.75
C ASN A 104 -7.32 -11.42 -4.93
N VAL A 105 -6.14 -10.82 -5.08
CA VAL A 105 -5.18 -11.13 -6.15
C VAL A 105 -3.98 -11.85 -5.55
N TYR A 106 -3.52 -12.88 -6.21
CA TYR A 106 -2.43 -13.74 -5.74
C TYR A 106 -1.41 -13.96 -6.84
N ALA A 107 -0.15 -13.88 -6.51
CA ALA A 107 0.92 -14.44 -7.34
C ALA A 107 0.97 -15.97 -7.13
N VAL A 108 1.19 -16.71 -8.19
CA VAL A 108 1.31 -18.16 -8.15
C VAL A 108 2.53 -18.59 -8.95
N ALA A 109 3.47 -19.24 -8.31
CA ALA A 109 4.65 -19.82 -8.96
C ALA A 109 4.52 -21.33 -9.11
N LYS A 110 5.05 -21.87 -10.20
CA LYS A 110 5.19 -23.32 -10.46
C LYS A 110 6.62 -23.66 -10.80
N ASP A 111 7.06 -24.82 -10.33
CA ASP A 111 8.37 -25.40 -10.64
C ASP A 111 8.32 -26.36 -11.84
N TYR A 112 9.51 -26.91 -12.18
CA TYR A 112 9.67 -27.93 -13.21
C TYR A 112 9.53 -29.38 -12.71
N TYR A 113 9.46 -29.57 -11.39
CA TYR A 113 9.61 -30.91 -10.82
C TYR A 113 8.40 -31.82 -11.10
N ARG A 114 7.19 -31.32 -10.91
CA ARG A 114 5.93 -32.06 -11.22
C ARG A 114 4.83 -31.08 -11.57
N THR A 115 3.83 -31.56 -12.32
CA THR A 115 2.78 -30.76 -12.95
C THR A 115 1.90 -29.98 -11.97
N ASP A 116 1.86 -30.38 -10.70
CA ASP A 116 0.89 -29.83 -9.74
C ASP A 116 1.54 -29.09 -8.55
N ARG A 117 2.88 -29.00 -8.52
CA ARG A 117 3.54 -28.23 -7.46
C ARG A 117 3.46 -26.75 -7.79
N LYS A 118 2.68 -26.04 -6.97
CA LYS A 118 2.54 -24.60 -7.05
C LYS A 118 2.50 -24.02 -5.64
N GLU A 119 3.02 -22.81 -5.51
CA GLU A 119 2.95 -22.00 -4.31
C GLU A 119 2.22 -20.71 -4.62
N ARG A 120 1.52 -20.18 -3.62
CA ARG A 120 0.65 -19.01 -3.73
C ARG A 120 1.05 -17.97 -2.70
N SER A 121 1.14 -16.71 -3.10
CA SER A 121 1.40 -15.59 -2.20
C SER A 121 0.26 -15.34 -1.22
N LEU A 122 0.50 -14.47 -0.25
CA LEU A 122 -0.59 -13.76 0.42
C LEU A 122 -1.37 -12.90 -0.58
N PRO A 123 -2.67 -12.66 -0.34
CA PRO A 123 -3.48 -11.85 -1.24
C PRO A 123 -3.17 -10.36 -1.12
N VAL A 124 -3.14 -9.67 -2.26
CA VAL A 124 -3.43 -8.24 -2.31
C VAL A 124 -4.94 -8.08 -2.41
N ARG A 125 -5.52 -7.36 -1.46
CA ARG A 125 -6.97 -7.11 -1.40
C ARG A 125 -7.31 -5.79 -2.05
N ILE A 126 -8.14 -5.81 -3.09
CA ILE A 126 -8.50 -4.63 -3.87
C ILE A 126 -10.00 -4.40 -3.71
N HIS A 127 -10.37 -3.25 -3.16
CA HIS A 127 -11.75 -2.80 -3.06
C HIS A 127 -12.09 -1.99 -4.30
N ILE A 128 -13.00 -2.49 -5.13
CA ILE A 128 -13.54 -1.76 -6.27
C ILE A 128 -14.72 -0.94 -5.75
N LEU A 129 -14.52 0.36 -5.61
CA LEU A 129 -15.51 1.28 -5.07
C LEU A 129 -16.48 1.76 -6.16
N SER A 130 -17.73 2.04 -5.77
CA SER A 130 -18.58 2.91 -6.57
C SER A 130 -18.13 4.36 -6.47
N PRO A 131 -18.52 5.25 -7.40
CA PRO A 131 -18.22 6.67 -7.31
C PRO A 131 -18.67 7.30 -5.98
N GLU A 132 -19.85 6.92 -5.48
CA GLU A 132 -20.38 7.40 -4.22
C GLU A 132 -19.58 6.90 -3.00
N GLU A 133 -19.19 5.61 -3.01
CA GLU A 133 -18.34 5.04 -1.95
C GLU A 133 -16.96 5.73 -1.92
N HIS A 134 -16.40 5.99 -3.10
CA HIS A 134 -15.14 6.73 -3.22
C HIS A 134 -15.28 8.16 -2.69
N ALA A 135 -16.34 8.88 -3.06
CA ALA A 135 -16.60 10.22 -2.56
C ALA A 135 -16.72 10.25 -1.03
N GLN A 136 -17.42 9.28 -0.44
CA GLN A 136 -17.53 9.14 1.02
C GLN A 136 -16.19 8.89 1.67
N LEU A 137 -15.34 8.04 1.08
CA LEU A 137 -14.01 7.77 1.59
C LEU A 137 -13.13 9.03 1.57
N ILE A 138 -13.15 9.79 0.48
CA ILE A 138 -12.43 11.08 0.36
C ILE A 138 -12.93 12.07 1.41
N GLN A 139 -14.26 12.20 1.58
CA GLN A 139 -14.84 13.07 2.58
C GLN A 139 -14.39 12.71 4.00
N GLN A 140 -14.44 11.44 4.38
CA GLN A 140 -13.98 10.96 5.69
C GLN A 140 -12.50 11.26 5.92
N ASN A 141 -11.66 11.04 4.92
CA ASN A 141 -10.24 11.35 5.01
C ASN A 141 -10.01 12.86 5.16
N LEU A 142 -10.74 13.68 4.42
CA LEU A 142 -10.65 15.14 4.53
C LEU A 142 -11.08 15.64 5.91
N GLU A 143 -12.18 15.12 6.47
CA GLU A 143 -12.63 15.43 7.83
C GLU A 143 -11.59 15.07 8.88
N SER A 144 -10.92 13.93 8.72
CA SER A 144 -9.79 13.53 9.58
C SER A 144 -8.64 14.53 9.49
N LYS A 145 -8.27 14.96 8.27
CA LYS A 145 -7.19 15.95 8.08
C LYS A 145 -7.55 17.33 8.62
N MET A 146 -8.82 17.74 8.56
CA MET A 146 -9.29 18.96 9.20
C MET A 146 -9.16 18.89 10.72
N ALA A 147 -9.50 17.77 11.34
CA ALA A 147 -9.32 17.57 12.77
C ALA A 147 -7.83 17.62 13.19
N GLU A 148 -6.93 17.05 12.40
CA GLU A 148 -5.48 17.13 12.61
C GLU A 148 -5.00 18.61 12.50
N LEU A 149 -5.53 19.37 11.54
CA LEU A 149 -5.19 20.79 11.38
C LEU A 149 -5.67 21.61 12.58
N ASP A 150 -6.89 21.38 13.07
CA ASP A 150 -7.42 22.04 14.26
C ASP A 150 -6.57 21.78 15.50
N ASP A 151 -6.06 20.56 15.67
CA ASP A 151 -5.12 20.25 16.75
C ASP A 151 -3.80 21.02 16.63
N LEU A 152 -3.25 21.12 15.42
CA LEU A 152 -2.05 21.92 15.16
C LEU A 152 -2.25 23.42 15.43
N VAL A 153 -3.44 23.96 15.08
CA VAL A 153 -3.80 25.35 15.39
C VAL A 153 -3.80 25.59 16.92
N ARG A 154 -4.46 24.72 17.68
CA ARG A 154 -4.47 24.81 19.16
C ARG A 154 -3.06 24.71 19.76
N ARG A 155 -2.24 23.83 19.24
CA ARG A 155 -0.84 23.71 19.68
C ARG A 155 -0.04 24.97 19.36
N GLN A 156 -0.27 25.59 18.21
CA GLN A 156 0.37 26.83 17.80
C GLN A 156 -0.09 28.01 18.71
N GLU A 157 -1.38 28.10 19.05
CA GLU A 157 -1.91 29.10 19.98
C GLU A 157 -1.26 28.96 21.37
N ASN A 158 -1.25 27.76 21.94
CA ASN A 158 -0.59 27.49 23.22
C ASN A 158 0.91 27.84 23.21
N LEU A 159 1.57 27.57 22.08
CA LEU A 159 2.99 27.92 21.93
C LEU A 159 3.21 29.43 21.85
N LEU A 160 2.30 30.15 21.17
CA LEU A 160 2.33 31.61 21.09
C LEU A 160 2.18 32.23 22.49
N ASP A 161 1.19 31.81 23.27
CA ASP A 161 0.96 32.27 24.63
C ASP A 161 2.19 32.00 25.51
N ALA A 162 2.74 30.78 25.46
CA ALA A 162 3.92 30.43 26.22
C ALA A 162 5.16 31.23 25.79
N THR A 163 5.24 31.64 24.52
CA THR A 163 6.34 32.46 24.00
C THR A 163 6.20 33.91 24.47
N GLN A 164 4.98 34.47 24.46
CA GLN A 164 4.68 35.80 24.97
C GLN A 164 5.03 35.90 26.47
N GLU A 165 4.58 34.94 27.29
CA GLU A 165 4.97 34.87 28.70
C GLU A 165 6.48 34.90 28.90
N THR A 166 7.21 34.17 28.03
CA THR A 166 8.68 34.12 28.14
C THR A 166 9.32 35.45 27.72
N GLN A 167 8.74 36.18 26.77
CA GLN A 167 9.24 37.50 26.36
C GLN A 167 8.96 38.60 27.37
N GLU A 168 7.87 38.49 28.14
CA GLU A 168 7.50 39.46 29.20
C GLU A 168 8.30 39.28 30.50
N MET A 169 9.07 38.18 30.65
CA MET A 169 9.93 37.94 31.80
C MET A 169 11.11 38.94 31.90
N ASP A 170 11.51 39.29 33.12
CA ASP A 170 12.69 40.12 33.37
C ASP A 170 13.94 39.50 32.71
N PRO A 171 14.83 40.29 32.07
CA PRO A 171 16.07 39.79 31.46
C PRO A 171 16.94 38.92 32.35
N GLN A 172 16.93 39.19 33.69
CA GLN A 172 17.65 38.34 34.66
C GLN A 172 16.99 36.96 34.86
N GLU A 173 15.70 36.86 34.68
CA GLU A 173 14.95 35.59 34.72
C GLU A 173 15.05 34.82 33.42
N GLN A 174 15.14 35.50 32.29
CA GLN A 174 15.35 34.89 30.99
C GLN A 174 16.68 34.13 30.85
N SER A 175 17.72 34.62 31.59
CA SER A 175 19.06 34.01 31.57
C SER A 175 19.20 32.77 32.46
N LYS A 176 18.21 32.40 33.25
CA LYS A 176 18.23 31.20 34.09
C LYS A 176 18.18 29.92 33.25
N ASP A 177 18.89 28.89 33.70
CA ASP A 177 18.94 27.56 33.05
C ASP A 177 17.58 26.96 32.76
N GLN A 178 16.58 27.22 33.61
CA GLN A 178 15.22 26.73 33.41
C GLN A 178 14.50 27.43 32.25
N THR A 179 14.69 28.73 32.08
CA THR A 179 14.10 29.49 30.97
C THR A 179 14.76 29.13 29.65
N THR A 180 16.07 28.93 29.62
CA THR A 180 16.78 28.45 28.44
C THR A 180 16.27 27.07 28.01
N LYS A 181 15.99 26.16 28.93
CA LYS A 181 15.37 24.85 28.63
C LYS A 181 13.92 24.98 28.13
N LYS A 182 13.15 25.96 28.67
CA LYS A 182 11.79 26.26 28.21
C LYS A 182 11.82 26.73 26.75
N ILE A 183 12.71 27.68 26.44
CA ILE A 183 12.90 28.16 25.05
C ILE A 183 13.30 27.03 24.11
N GLY A 184 14.26 26.19 24.47
CA GLY A 184 14.64 25.04 23.64
C GLY A 184 13.49 24.05 23.37
N ARG A 185 12.57 23.86 24.32
CA ARG A 185 11.35 23.06 24.10
C ARG A 185 10.37 23.75 23.17
N GLN A 186 10.21 25.08 23.28
CA GLN A 186 9.35 25.87 22.41
C GLN A 186 9.86 25.83 20.95
N GLU A 187 11.17 25.91 20.73
CA GLU A 187 11.79 25.78 19.41
C GLU A 187 11.55 24.38 18.81
N GLN A 188 11.70 23.32 19.63
CA GLN A 188 11.42 21.96 19.17
C GLN A 188 9.94 21.76 18.82
N GLU A 189 9.03 22.32 19.61
CA GLU A 189 7.59 22.25 19.36
C GLU A 189 7.24 23.01 18.10
N GLN A 190 7.78 24.21 17.87
CA GLN A 190 7.60 25.01 16.66
C GLN A 190 8.03 24.23 15.42
N LYS A 191 9.19 23.58 15.50
CA LYS A 191 9.70 22.75 14.42
C LYS A 191 8.77 21.54 14.15
N SER A 192 8.32 20.87 15.21
CA SER A 192 7.39 19.74 15.10
C SER A 192 6.07 20.14 14.44
N ILE A 193 5.52 21.32 14.79
CA ILE A 193 4.30 21.85 14.16
C ILE A 193 4.55 22.14 12.67
N ALA A 194 5.69 22.78 12.34
CA ALA A 194 6.03 23.10 10.95
C ALA A 194 6.20 21.85 10.09
N ASP A 195 6.88 20.82 10.60
CA ASP A 195 7.07 19.56 9.89
C ASP A 195 5.71 18.84 9.65
N LYS A 196 4.84 18.82 10.67
CA LYS A 196 3.50 18.24 10.53
C LYS A 196 2.59 19.00 9.58
N LEU A 197 2.65 20.34 9.58
CA LEU A 197 1.90 21.17 8.63
C LEU A 197 2.34 20.89 7.19
N LYS A 198 3.64 20.71 6.98
CA LYS A 198 4.16 20.35 5.65
C LYS A 198 3.64 18.97 5.22
N GLN A 199 3.73 17.97 6.10
CA GLN A 199 3.22 16.63 5.83
C GLN A 199 1.72 16.67 5.50
N LEU A 200 0.93 17.35 6.32
CA LEU A 200 -0.52 17.48 6.14
C LEU A 200 -0.88 18.17 4.80
N SER A 201 -0.09 19.17 4.41
CA SER A 201 -0.26 19.84 3.11
C SER A 201 -0.03 18.88 1.93
N GLU A 202 0.97 17.99 2.03
CA GLU A 202 1.24 16.98 1.02
C GLU A 202 0.10 15.94 0.97
N GLU A 203 -0.36 15.45 2.11
CA GLU A 203 -1.47 14.49 2.20
C GLU A 203 -2.80 15.05 1.66
N ILE A 204 -3.12 16.33 1.95
CA ILE A 204 -4.31 17.00 1.39
C ILE A 204 -4.19 17.13 -0.14
N LYS A 205 -3.00 17.44 -0.63
CA LYS A 205 -2.75 17.49 -2.08
C LYS A 205 -2.96 16.13 -2.74
N GLU A 206 -2.49 15.04 -2.13
CA GLU A 206 -2.72 13.68 -2.63
C GLU A 206 -4.21 13.33 -2.62
N LEU A 207 -4.93 13.66 -1.53
CA LEU A 207 -6.39 13.47 -1.47
C LEU A 207 -7.13 14.27 -2.55
N THR A 208 -6.65 15.48 -2.87
CA THR A 208 -7.24 16.29 -3.95
C THR A 208 -7.04 15.61 -5.30
N MET A 209 -5.83 15.08 -5.54
CA MET A 209 -5.56 14.35 -6.78
C MET A 209 -6.38 13.06 -6.87
N GLU A 210 -6.61 12.39 -5.74
CA GLU A 210 -7.46 11.21 -5.67
C GLU A 210 -8.93 11.55 -5.96
N ALA A 211 -9.44 12.65 -5.39
CA ALA A 211 -10.79 13.12 -5.64
C ALA A 211 -11.06 13.42 -7.13
N LEU A 212 -10.06 13.99 -7.84
CA LEU A 212 -10.15 14.28 -9.27
C LEU A 212 -10.26 13.04 -10.18
N LYS A 213 -9.96 11.85 -9.68
CA LYS A 213 -10.19 10.60 -10.42
C LYS A 213 -11.67 10.25 -10.50
N ASN A 214 -12.47 10.76 -9.57
CA ASN A 214 -13.90 10.53 -9.52
C ASN A 214 -14.63 11.64 -10.27
N LYS A 215 -15.22 11.30 -11.42
CA LYS A 215 -15.94 12.27 -12.27
C LYS A 215 -17.15 12.92 -11.59
N GLU A 216 -17.74 12.24 -10.60
CA GLU A 216 -18.86 12.80 -9.82
C GLU A 216 -18.42 13.87 -8.81
N MET A 217 -17.13 13.96 -8.52
CA MET A 217 -16.55 14.98 -7.64
C MET A 217 -15.90 16.15 -8.41
N ASP A 218 -15.96 16.14 -9.75
CA ASP A 218 -15.39 17.20 -10.57
C ASP A 218 -16.24 18.49 -10.40
N PRO A 219 -15.69 19.60 -9.87
CA PRO A 219 -16.43 20.84 -9.64
C PRO A 219 -16.78 21.60 -10.95
N THR A 220 -16.43 21.04 -12.11
CA THR A 220 -16.65 21.69 -13.42
C THR A 220 -17.91 21.22 -14.14
N ASP A 221 -18.65 20.27 -13.61
CA ASP A 221 -20.00 19.86 -14.01
C ASP A 221 -21.01 20.48 -13.01
#